data_e83a7bae123f2be352c5b6c1fecaf32a
#
_entry.id   e83a7bae123f2be352c5b6c1fecaf32a
#
_cell.length_a   1.000
_cell.length_b   1.000
_cell.length_c   1.000
_cell.angle_alpha   90.00
_cell.angle_beta   90.00
_cell.angle_gamma   90.00
#
_symmetry.space_group_name_H-M   'P 1'
#
loop_
_entity.id
_entity.type
_entity.pdbx_description
1 polymer ?
#
loop_
_entity_poly.entity_id
_entity_poly.type
_entity_poly.pdbx_seq_one_letter_code
_entity_poly.pdbx_strand_id
1 'polypeptide(L)'
;MKQTLILGNIITMDEKRPFAKAALVKNGVFAYIGSAEEAKKLAGVDAQVLDYGDNYIYPGFLESHCHGHLAGDRFIGQANLGQVGLTDYAKYREIIKEFIAQNPDRQFYLAAGWVENEEHVTKAYLDEICADKPLFLHTGGGHSMLLNTKALE
;
A
#
# COMPACT_ATOMS: atom_id res chain seq x y z
N MET A 1 33.26 -19.44 -8.71
CA MET A 1 32.26 -18.39 -9.05
C MET A 1 30.92 -18.86 -8.52
N LYS A 2 30.19 -18.00 -7.81
CA LYS A 2 28.86 -18.37 -7.28
C LYS A 2 27.87 -18.47 -8.45
N GLN A 3 27.25 -19.64 -8.63
CA GLN A 3 26.24 -19.87 -9.65
C GLN A 3 24.97 -20.39 -8.98
N THR A 4 23.81 -19.93 -9.45
CA THR A 4 22.50 -20.40 -8.98
C THR A 4 21.64 -20.71 -10.21
N LEU A 5 21.16 -21.94 -10.29
CA LEU A 5 20.21 -22.40 -11.28
C LEU A 5 18.81 -22.40 -10.64
N ILE A 6 17.92 -21.60 -11.18
CA ILE A 6 16.53 -21.47 -10.73
C ILE A 6 15.65 -22.22 -11.71
N LEU A 7 14.83 -23.14 -11.23
CA LEU A 7 13.86 -23.92 -12.04
C LEU A 7 12.44 -23.64 -11.56
N GLY A 8 11.50 -23.50 -12.52
CA GLY A 8 10.08 -23.26 -12.24
C GLY A 8 9.36 -22.60 -13.40
N ASN A 9 8.13 -22.10 -13.17
CA ASN A 9 7.37 -21.35 -14.15
C ASN A 9 7.72 -19.86 -14.04
N ILE A 10 8.70 -19.40 -14.80
CA ILE A 10 9.20 -18.03 -14.70
C ILE A 10 8.40 -17.11 -15.61
N ILE A 11 7.79 -16.06 -15.03
CA ILE A 11 7.21 -14.94 -15.75
C ILE A 11 8.33 -13.90 -15.91
N THR A 12 8.76 -13.65 -17.15
CA THR A 12 9.95 -12.84 -17.38
C THR A 12 9.67 -11.34 -17.45
N MET A 13 8.42 -10.95 -17.71
CA MET A 13 7.99 -9.57 -18.03
C MET A 13 8.62 -9.02 -19.32
N ASP A 14 9.25 -9.88 -20.14
CA ASP A 14 9.75 -9.56 -21.48
C ASP A 14 8.68 -9.96 -22.51
N GLU A 15 8.15 -9.00 -23.26
CA GLU A 15 7.11 -9.23 -24.28
C GLU A 15 7.52 -10.27 -25.36
N LYS A 16 8.83 -10.33 -25.67
CA LYS A 16 9.35 -11.28 -26.67
C LYS A 16 9.50 -12.70 -26.14
N ARG A 17 9.57 -12.85 -24.82
CA ARG A 17 9.74 -14.13 -24.15
C ARG A 17 9.03 -14.12 -22.79
N PRO A 18 7.71 -14.05 -22.75
CA PRO A 18 6.95 -13.83 -21.51
C PRO A 18 7.10 -14.97 -20.49
N PHE A 19 7.47 -16.18 -20.94
CA PHE A 19 7.61 -17.36 -20.09
C PHE A 19 8.96 -18.05 -20.29
N ALA A 20 9.50 -18.59 -19.18
CA ALA A 20 10.69 -19.44 -19.18
C ALA A 20 10.50 -20.56 -18.14
N LYS A 21 11.36 -21.60 -18.22
CA LYS A 21 11.38 -22.73 -17.27
C LYS A 21 12.61 -22.71 -16.37
N ALA A 22 13.59 -21.90 -16.69
CA ALA A 22 14.83 -21.75 -15.92
C ALA A 22 15.47 -20.38 -16.07
N ALA A 23 16.19 -19.97 -15.02
CA ALA A 23 17.13 -18.88 -15.03
C ALA A 23 18.46 -19.32 -14.41
N LEU A 24 19.57 -19.02 -15.08
CA LEU A 24 20.91 -19.23 -14.56
C LEU A 24 21.53 -17.88 -14.17
N VAL A 25 21.85 -17.73 -12.89
CA VAL A 25 22.51 -16.55 -12.34
C VAL A 25 23.98 -16.87 -12.10
N LYS A 26 24.88 -16.02 -12.62
CA LYS A 26 26.34 -16.10 -12.38
C LYS A 26 26.81 -14.77 -11.80
N ASN A 27 27.40 -14.80 -10.62
CA ASN A 27 27.93 -13.61 -9.95
C ASN A 27 26.89 -12.47 -9.80
N GLY A 28 25.62 -12.81 -9.54
CA GLY A 28 24.54 -11.83 -9.35
C GLY A 28 23.88 -11.33 -10.63
N VAL A 29 24.28 -11.83 -11.81
CA VAL A 29 23.72 -11.43 -13.10
C VAL A 29 23.04 -12.62 -13.78
N PHE A 30 21.92 -12.39 -14.46
CA PHE A 30 21.28 -13.40 -15.29
C PHE A 30 22.16 -13.71 -16.50
N ALA A 31 22.74 -14.92 -16.51
CA ALA A 31 23.55 -15.41 -17.60
C ALA A 31 22.73 -16.13 -18.69
N TYR A 32 21.56 -16.68 -18.30
CA TYR A 32 20.63 -17.33 -19.21
C TYR A 32 19.22 -17.34 -18.62
N ILE A 33 18.21 -17.13 -19.46
CA ILE A 33 16.78 -17.32 -19.12
C ILE A 33 16.13 -18.06 -20.29
N GLY A 34 15.47 -19.21 -20.03
CA GLY A 34 14.86 -20.00 -21.09
C GLY A 34 14.45 -21.40 -20.67
N SER A 35 14.82 -22.42 -21.46
CA SER A 35 14.48 -23.80 -21.15
C SER A 35 15.31 -24.36 -20.00
N ALA A 36 14.73 -25.29 -19.23
CA ALA A 36 15.42 -25.97 -18.13
C ALA A 36 16.58 -26.83 -18.65
N GLU A 37 16.44 -27.45 -19.82
CA GLU A 37 17.44 -28.30 -20.42
C GLU A 37 18.73 -27.51 -20.74
N GLU A 38 18.59 -26.39 -21.41
CA GLU A 38 19.75 -25.58 -21.78
C GLU A 38 20.41 -24.92 -20.56
N ALA A 39 19.59 -24.42 -19.62
CA ALA A 39 20.10 -23.85 -18.39
C ALA A 39 20.95 -24.85 -17.58
N LYS A 40 20.53 -26.13 -17.52
CA LYS A 40 21.29 -27.21 -16.87
C LYS A 40 22.61 -27.50 -17.57
N LYS A 41 22.65 -27.46 -18.90
CA LYS A 41 23.90 -27.61 -19.66
C LYS A 41 24.90 -26.48 -19.40
N LEU A 42 24.39 -25.26 -19.25
CA LEU A 42 25.21 -24.06 -19.03
C LEU A 42 25.63 -23.90 -17.55
N ALA A 43 24.94 -24.53 -16.63
CA ALA A 43 25.27 -24.50 -15.21
C ALA A 43 26.53 -25.33 -14.93
N GLY A 44 27.41 -24.81 -14.07
CA GLY A 44 28.56 -25.58 -13.56
C GLY A 44 28.09 -26.68 -12.59
N VAL A 45 28.95 -27.68 -12.40
CA VAL A 45 28.68 -28.82 -11.48
C VAL A 45 28.45 -28.39 -10.05
N ASP A 46 29.01 -27.26 -9.63
CA ASP A 46 28.87 -26.67 -8.30
C ASP A 46 27.74 -25.63 -8.21
N ALA A 47 26.89 -25.52 -9.23
CA ALA A 47 25.78 -24.57 -9.20
C ALA A 47 24.77 -24.95 -8.12
N GLN A 48 24.39 -23.99 -7.29
CA GLN A 48 23.26 -24.16 -6.36
C GLN A 48 21.97 -24.27 -7.18
N VAL A 49 21.21 -25.35 -7.02
CA VAL A 49 19.93 -25.52 -7.69
C VAL A 49 18.80 -25.15 -6.73
N LEU A 50 17.94 -24.24 -7.18
CA LEU A 50 16.68 -23.86 -6.54
C LEU A 50 15.54 -24.32 -7.44
N ASP A 51 14.91 -25.44 -7.10
CA ASP A 51 13.81 -26.01 -7.88
C ASP A 51 12.48 -25.68 -7.18
N TYR A 52 11.65 -24.89 -7.85
CA TYR A 52 10.33 -24.48 -7.37
C TYR A 52 9.19 -25.31 -8.00
N GLY A 53 9.51 -26.34 -8.79
CA GLY A 53 8.54 -27.22 -9.42
C GLY A 53 7.54 -26.47 -10.29
N ASP A 54 6.25 -26.64 -10.01
CA ASP A 54 5.16 -25.98 -10.75
C ASP A 54 4.82 -24.57 -10.25
N ASN A 55 5.52 -24.05 -9.24
CA ASN A 55 5.28 -22.69 -8.76
C ASN A 55 5.69 -21.64 -9.77
N TYR A 56 4.97 -20.52 -9.73
CA TYR A 56 5.29 -19.35 -10.55
C TYR A 56 6.34 -18.46 -9.85
N ILE A 57 7.29 -17.99 -10.65
CA ILE A 57 8.39 -17.13 -10.22
C ILE A 57 8.25 -15.81 -10.99
N TYR A 58 8.19 -14.72 -10.26
CA TYR A 58 8.11 -13.37 -10.81
C TYR A 58 9.39 -12.59 -10.48
N PRO A 59 9.75 -11.57 -11.29
CA PRO A 59 10.71 -10.56 -10.85
C PRO A 59 10.24 -9.92 -9.54
N GLY A 60 11.18 -9.46 -8.73
CA GLY A 60 10.84 -8.71 -7.53
C GLY A 60 9.98 -7.50 -7.87
N PHE A 61 8.94 -7.25 -7.06
CA PHE A 61 8.10 -6.07 -7.24
C PHE A 61 8.90 -4.82 -6.90
N LEU A 62 8.91 -3.87 -7.84
CA LEU A 62 9.46 -2.54 -7.66
C LEU A 62 8.31 -1.55 -7.73
N GLU A 63 7.96 -0.97 -6.59
CA GLU A 63 6.92 0.05 -6.50
C GLU A 63 7.56 1.43 -6.38
N SER A 64 7.35 2.27 -7.38
CA SER A 64 7.92 3.62 -7.44
C SER A 64 7.04 4.68 -6.77
N HIS A 65 5.79 4.35 -6.45
CA HIS A 65 4.84 5.24 -5.82
C HIS A 65 3.92 4.46 -4.87
N CYS A 66 4.28 4.38 -3.60
CA CYS A 66 3.54 3.62 -2.60
C CYS A 66 3.17 4.44 -1.36
N HIS A 67 1.92 4.37 -0.96
CA HIS A 67 1.39 4.98 0.27
C HIS A 67 1.12 3.94 1.36
N GLY A 68 1.88 2.85 1.41
CA GLY A 68 1.63 1.72 2.31
C GLY A 68 1.53 2.12 3.80
N HIS A 69 2.40 3.01 4.27
CA HIS A 69 2.35 3.52 5.64
C HIS A 69 1.10 4.39 5.89
N LEU A 70 0.69 5.22 4.93
CA LEU A 70 -0.52 6.04 5.04
C LEU A 70 -1.79 5.18 5.04
N ALA A 71 -1.80 4.10 4.26
CA ALA A 71 -2.90 3.13 4.27
C ALA A 71 -3.02 2.46 5.64
N GLY A 72 -1.90 2.01 6.23
CA GLY A 72 -1.89 1.45 7.58
C GLY A 72 -2.38 2.44 8.64
N ASP A 73 -1.93 3.68 8.58
CA ASP A 73 -2.36 4.74 9.48
C ASP A 73 -3.87 5.05 9.35
N ARG A 74 -4.43 5.06 8.14
CA ARG A 74 -5.87 5.21 7.92
C ARG A 74 -6.72 4.16 8.61
N PHE A 75 -6.24 2.91 8.68
CA PHE A 75 -7.02 1.83 9.30
C PHE A 75 -6.91 1.80 10.82
N ILE A 76 -5.83 2.30 11.39
CA ILE A 76 -5.53 2.16 12.82
C ILE A 76 -5.51 3.52 13.52
N GLY A 77 -4.95 4.53 12.87
CA GLY A 77 -4.63 5.83 13.44
C GLY A 77 -5.70 6.89 13.30
N GLN A 78 -6.70 6.70 12.41
CA GLN A 78 -7.63 7.75 11.99
C GLN A 78 -9.07 7.24 11.92
N ALA A 79 -10.05 8.15 12.04
CA ALA A 79 -11.42 7.87 11.66
C ALA A 79 -11.52 7.72 10.13
N ASN A 80 -11.80 6.52 9.65
CA ASN A 80 -11.83 6.22 8.22
C ASN A 80 -13.21 6.49 7.60
N LEU A 81 -13.34 7.57 6.85
CA LEU A 81 -14.56 8.00 6.17
C LEU A 81 -14.71 7.42 4.76
N GLY A 82 -13.65 6.81 4.22
CA GLY A 82 -13.64 6.30 2.85
C GLY A 82 -14.56 5.10 2.59
N GLN A 83 -15.14 4.51 3.62
CA GLN A 83 -16.10 3.40 3.52
C GLN A 83 -17.57 3.88 3.47
N VAL A 84 -17.80 5.16 3.72
CA VAL A 84 -19.13 5.77 3.69
C VAL A 84 -19.36 6.35 2.29
N GLY A 85 -20.57 6.25 1.78
CA GLY A 85 -20.96 6.88 0.52
C GLY A 85 -20.59 8.37 0.52
N LEU A 86 -20.22 8.88 -0.63
CA LEU A 86 -19.43 10.09 -0.88
C LEU A 86 -19.96 11.43 -0.31
N THR A 87 -21.15 11.49 0.32
CA THR A 87 -21.80 12.75 0.69
C THR A 87 -22.61 12.71 1.98
N ASP A 88 -22.51 11.66 2.79
CA ASP A 88 -23.30 11.56 4.03
C ASP A 88 -22.53 12.15 5.23
N TYR A 89 -22.65 13.45 5.44
CA TYR A 89 -21.99 14.14 6.57
C TYR A 89 -22.54 13.78 7.94
N ALA A 90 -23.80 13.35 8.03
CA ALA A 90 -24.33 12.82 9.28
C ALA A 90 -23.57 11.55 9.66
N LYS A 91 -23.31 10.69 8.70
CA LYS A 91 -22.54 9.46 8.89
C LYS A 91 -21.07 9.73 9.21
N TYR A 92 -20.46 10.72 8.58
CA TYR A 92 -19.10 11.17 8.94
C TYR A 92 -19.02 11.59 10.41
N ARG A 93 -19.99 12.37 10.88
CA ARG A 93 -20.08 12.79 12.29
C ARG A 93 -20.15 11.60 13.24
N GLU A 94 -20.98 10.59 12.94
CA GLU A 94 -21.09 9.38 13.74
C GLU A 94 -19.75 8.63 13.83
N ILE A 95 -19.11 8.39 12.70
CA ILE A 95 -17.82 7.67 12.63
C ILE A 95 -16.73 8.40 13.40
N ILE A 96 -16.65 9.74 13.26
CA ILE A 96 -15.63 10.53 13.97
C ILE A 96 -15.90 10.48 15.47
N LYS A 97 -17.16 10.65 15.93
CA LYS A 97 -17.51 10.57 17.34
C LYS A 97 -17.25 9.19 17.95
N GLU A 98 -17.55 8.13 17.21
CA GLU A 98 -17.25 6.77 17.64
C GLU A 98 -15.74 6.56 17.79
N PHE A 99 -14.95 7.01 16.82
CA PHE A 99 -13.48 6.93 16.88
C PHE A 99 -12.91 7.69 18.08
N ILE A 100 -13.43 8.89 18.35
CA ILE A 100 -13.04 9.70 19.53
C ILE A 100 -13.36 8.94 20.82
N ALA A 101 -14.57 8.38 20.94
CA ALA A 101 -14.99 7.62 22.10
C ALA A 101 -14.14 6.37 22.36
N GLN A 102 -13.68 5.70 21.30
CA GLN A 102 -12.79 4.55 21.39
C GLN A 102 -11.33 4.91 21.68
N ASN A 103 -10.95 6.18 21.54
CA ASN A 103 -9.58 6.66 21.71
C ASN A 103 -9.47 7.91 22.62
N PRO A 104 -9.99 7.87 23.86
CA PRO A 104 -10.13 9.06 24.70
C PRO A 104 -8.81 9.71 25.12
N ASP A 105 -7.72 8.94 25.16
CA ASP A 105 -6.41 9.40 25.65
C ASP A 105 -5.55 10.10 24.57
N ARG A 106 -6.03 10.18 23.35
CA ARG A 106 -5.31 10.88 22.27
C ARG A 106 -5.29 12.39 22.54
N GLN A 107 -4.18 13.02 22.19
CA GLN A 107 -4.02 14.47 22.29
C GLN A 107 -4.68 15.21 21.11
N PHE A 108 -4.87 14.54 19.98
CA PHE A 108 -5.52 15.04 18.77
C PHE A 108 -6.17 13.90 17.99
N TYR A 109 -7.06 14.24 17.09
CA TYR A 109 -7.74 13.29 16.24
C TYR A 109 -7.57 13.61 14.76
N LEU A 110 -7.44 12.55 13.96
CA LEU A 110 -7.42 12.60 12.51
C LEU A 110 -8.64 11.84 11.96
N ALA A 111 -9.26 12.41 10.94
CA ALA A 111 -10.25 11.74 10.11
C ALA A 111 -9.84 11.87 8.64
N ALA A 112 -10.03 10.84 7.84
CA ALA A 112 -9.62 10.85 6.44
C ALA A 112 -10.62 10.17 5.52
N GLY A 113 -10.66 10.63 4.28
CA GLY A 113 -11.55 10.09 3.26
C GLY A 113 -12.77 10.98 3.00
N TRP A 114 -12.79 12.19 3.56
CA TRP A 114 -13.82 13.17 3.26
C TRP A 114 -13.79 13.56 1.77
N VAL A 115 -14.97 13.63 1.18
CA VAL A 115 -15.16 14.16 -0.18
C VAL A 115 -15.91 15.48 -0.07
N GLU A 116 -15.27 16.53 -0.54
CA GLU A 116 -15.88 17.86 -0.62
C GLU A 116 -17.02 17.84 -1.64
N ASN A 117 -18.17 18.35 -1.25
CA ASN A 117 -19.33 18.56 -2.12
C ASN A 117 -19.90 19.98 -1.95
N GLU A 118 -21.06 20.24 -2.54
CA GLU A 118 -21.75 21.54 -2.47
C GLU A 118 -22.20 21.93 -1.05
N GLU A 119 -22.39 20.96 -0.17
CA GLU A 119 -22.61 21.19 1.27
C GLU A 119 -21.26 21.44 1.93
N HIS A 120 -20.88 22.69 2.10
CA HIS A 120 -19.60 23.03 2.70
C HIS A 120 -19.47 22.58 4.15
N VAL A 121 -18.65 21.58 4.40
CA VAL A 121 -18.19 21.28 5.76
C VAL A 121 -17.33 22.45 6.23
N THR A 122 -17.77 23.06 7.32
CA THR A 122 -17.11 24.22 7.89
C THR A 122 -16.33 23.84 9.16
N LYS A 123 -15.49 24.76 9.60
CA LYS A 123 -14.85 24.66 10.91
C LYS A 123 -15.88 24.41 12.03
N ALA A 124 -17.03 25.08 11.97
CA ALA A 124 -18.11 24.92 12.96
C ALA A 124 -18.65 23.48 13.01
N TYR A 125 -18.75 22.80 11.86
CA TYR A 125 -19.13 21.38 11.83
C TYR A 125 -18.16 20.51 12.64
N LEU A 126 -16.86 20.75 12.54
CA LEU A 126 -15.85 20.02 13.31
C LEU A 126 -15.88 20.40 14.80
N ASP A 127 -16.12 21.68 15.12
CA ASP A 127 -16.26 22.15 16.50
C ASP A 127 -17.45 21.48 17.21
N GLU A 128 -18.56 21.20 16.52
CA GLU A 128 -19.70 20.45 17.07
C GLU A 128 -19.38 18.96 17.33
N ILE A 129 -18.37 18.42 16.65
CA ILE A 129 -17.92 17.04 16.86
C ILE A 129 -16.94 16.95 18.01
N CYS A 130 -15.95 17.86 18.05
CA CYS A 130 -14.87 17.88 19.04
C CYS A 130 -14.39 19.33 19.21
N ALA A 131 -14.78 19.96 20.32
CA ALA A 131 -14.39 21.34 20.63
C ALA A 131 -13.16 21.45 21.55
N ASP A 132 -12.85 20.39 22.29
CA ASP A 132 -11.86 20.37 23.36
C ASP A 132 -10.48 19.89 22.92
N LYS A 133 -10.38 19.19 21.78
CA LYS A 133 -9.11 18.70 21.24
C LYS A 133 -8.97 19.03 19.75
N PRO A 134 -7.73 19.13 19.24
CA PRO A 134 -7.48 19.31 17.83
C PRO A 134 -8.09 18.18 17.00
N LEU A 135 -8.90 18.53 16.00
CA LEU A 135 -9.49 17.61 15.04
C LEU A 135 -9.15 18.06 13.62
N PHE A 136 -8.54 17.14 12.86
CA PHE A 136 -8.11 17.34 11.49
C PHE A 136 -8.90 16.43 10.56
N LEU A 137 -9.47 16.98 9.49
CA LEU A 137 -10.24 16.25 8.51
C LEU A 137 -9.58 16.33 7.14
N HIS A 138 -8.98 15.22 6.70
CA HIS A 138 -8.33 15.12 5.39
C HIS A 138 -9.33 14.77 4.29
N THR A 139 -9.18 15.41 3.12
CA THR A 139 -9.87 14.96 1.91
C THR A 139 -9.42 13.57 1.49
N GLY A 140 -10.27 12.88 0.72
CA GLY A 140 -9.95 11.58 0.16
C GLY A 140 -8.67 11.55 -0.70
N GLY A 141 -8.40 12.67 -1.40
CA GLY A 141 -7.19 12.86 -2.20
C GLY A 141 -5.93 13.21 -1.40
N GLY A 142 -6.06 13.55 -0.11
CA GLY A 142 -4.92 13.88 0.76
C GLY A 142 -4.27 15.24 0.51
N HIS A 143 -4.87 16.09 -0.35
CA HIS A 143 -4.28 17.39 -0.75
C HIS A 143 -4.88 18.58 -0.01
N SER A 144 -5.97 18.40 0.72
CA SER A 144 -6.66 19.44 1.49
C SER A 144 -7.01 18.92 2.87
N MET A 145 -7.07 19.84 3.82
CA MET A 145 -7.41 19.55 5.22
C MET A 145 -8.31 20.65 5.77
N LEU A 146 -9.34 20.25 6.52
CA LEU A 146 -10.14 21.13 7.33
C LEU A 146 -9.76 20.93 8.81
N LEU A 147 -9.72 22.02 9.55
CA LEU A 147 -9.32 22.05 10.97
C LEU A 147 -10.44 22.62 11.82
N ASN A 148 -10.65 22.08 13.02
CA ASN A 148 -11.51 22.70 14.01
C ASN A 148 -10.84 23.91 14.68
N THR A 149 -11.55 24.65 15.51
CA THR A 149 -11.00 25.82 16.21
C THR A 149 -9.81 25.44 17.07
N LYS A 150 -9.87 24.31 17.78
CA LYS A 150 -8.78 23.87 18.68
C LYS A 150 -7.50 23.47 17.95
N ALA A 151 -7.58 23.05 16.70
CA ALA A 151 -6.42 22.74 15.88
C ALA A 151 -5.75 24.00 15.28
N LEU A 152 -6.44 25.15 15.32
CA LEU A 152 -5.92 26.44 14.85
C LEU A 152 -5.25 27.28 15.96
N GLU A 153 -5.47 26.93 17.25
CA GLU A 153 -4.82 27.53 18.42
C GLU A 153 -3.41 26.95 18.64
#